data_0325053dea0f80523e9e559009091e9d
#
_entry.id   0325053dea0f80523e9e559009091e9d
#
_cell.length_a   1.000
_cell.length_b   1.000
_cell.length_c   1.000
_cell.angle_alpha   90.00
_cell.angle_beta   90.00
_cell.angle_gamma   90.00
#
_symmetry.space_group_name_H-M   'P 1'
#
loop_
_entity.id
_entity.type
_entity.pdbx_description
1 polymer ?
#
loop_
_entity_poly.entity_id
_entity_poly.type
_entity_poly.pdbx_seq_one_letter_code
_entity_poly.pdbx_strand_id
1 'polypeptide(L)'
;PAIAAFVAEKSGQKPHWVGHSMGGVTLAAAVGGNYLGEQQVASLGLFGSQVSRTYWPLKVPPVAWTGRALLKRCEVISGSRLERGPEDEPIGVGIESLRWHGLFGRFGDKQSDWWAGLAEARMPLLAVSARADKSDPASACRKLFEQFGSTRKQFVLLGSQDGYSSDYGHVEMLVSKAAMQEVWPMLAQWLRYQQIALPRMDRQPV
;
A
#
# COMPACT_ATOMS: atom_id res chain seq x y z
N PRO A 1 3.87 -4.82 -16.19
CA PRO A 1 3.15 -5.17 -17.43
C PRO A 1 3.37 -6.62 -17.85
N ALA A 2 4.63 -7.09 -17.96
CA ALA A 2 4.93 -8.44 -18.46
C ALA A 2 4.25 -9.56 -17.62
N ILE A 3 4.31 -9.47 -16.29
CA ILE A 3 3.67 -10.45 -15.39
C ILE A 3 2.15 -10.41 -15.57
N ALA A 4 1.55 -9.23 -15.70
CA ALA A 4 0.12 -9.09 -15.89
C ALA A 4 -0.34 -9.71 -17.21
N ALA A 5 0.41 -9.46 -18.29
CA ALA A 5 0.13 -10.06 -19.59
C ALA A 5 0.26 -11.59 -19.53
N PHE A 6 1.34 -12.12 -18.92
CA PHE A 6 1.54 -13.55 -18.75
C PHE A 6 0.41 -14.23 -17.97
N VAL A 7 0.00 -13.64 -16.83
CA VAL A 7 -1.08 -14.20 -16.01
C VAL A 7 -2.40 -14.18 -16.76
N ALA A 8 -2.73 -13.09 -17.44
CA ALA A 8 -3.95 -12.98 -18.23
C ALA A 8 -3.96 -13.98 -19.40
N GLU A 9 -2.83 -14.16 -20.09
CA GLU A 9 -2.70 -15.17 -21.15
C GLU A 9 -2.92 -16.59 -20.63
N LYS A 10 -2.32 -16.94 -19.49
CA LYS A 10 -2.40 -18.30 -18.92
C LYS A 10 -3.76 -18.61 -18.29
N SER A 11 -4.41 -17.61 -17.68
CA SER A 11 -5.71 -17.80 -16.99
C SER A 11 -6.93 -17.49 -17.85
N GLY A 12 -6.77 -16.77 -18.95
CA GLY A 12 -7.86 -16.23 -19.75
C GLY A 12 -8.66 -15.13 -19.03
N GLN A 13 -8.17 -14.64 -17.89
CA GLN A 13 -8.88 -13.68 -17.04
C GLN A 13 -7.95 -12.55 -16.59
N LYS A 14 -8.55 -11.39 -16.26
CA LYS A 14 -7.81 -10.31 -15.61
C LYS A 14 -7.47 -10.71 -14.18
N PRO A 15 -6.20 -10.60 -13.75
CA PRO A 15 -5.85 -10.91 -12.37
C PRO A 15 -6.33 -9.85 -11.39
N HIS A 16 -6.59 -10.28 -10.15
CA HIS A 16 -6.65 -9.41 -8.99
C HIS A 16 -5.24 -9.20 -8.45
N TRP A 17 -4.90 -7.96 -8.13
CA TRP A 17 -3.58 -7.63 -7.59
C TRP A 17 -3.70 -7.24 -6.13
N VAL A 18 -2.93 -7.90 -5.28
CA VAL A 18 -2.88 -7.59 -3.85
C VAL A 18 -1.43 -7.27 -3.49
N GLY A 19 -1.23 -6.15 -2.84
CA GLY A 19 0.08 -5.70 -2.39
C GLY A 19 0.05 -5.23 -0.94
N HIS A 20 1.07 -5.63 -0.18
CA HIS A 20 1.28 -5.19 1.18
C HIS A 20 2.48 -4.24 1.23
N SER A 21 2.38 -3.17 2.01
CA SER A 21 3.48 -2.23 2.23
C SER A 21 4.07 -1.74 0.90
N MET A 22 5.35 -1.94 0.66
CA MET A 22 6.03 -1.58 -0.60
C MET A 22 5.42 -2.29 -1.83
N GLY A 23 4.84 -3.49 -1.67
CA GLY A 23 4.12 -4.18 -2.75
C GLY A 23 2.90 -3.38 -3.22
N GLY A 24 2.14 -2.80 -2.31
CA GLY A 24 1.01 -1.92 -2.65
C GLY A 24 1.46 -0.59 -3.25
N VAL A 25 2.59 -0.03 -2.79
CA VAL A 25 3.20 1.17 -3.40
C VAL A 25 3.62 0.88 -4.84
N THR A 26 4.19 -0.30 -5.10
CA THR A 26 4.57 -0.73 -6.46
C THR A 26 3.35 -0.85 -7.38
N LEU A 27 2.24 -1.39 -6.87
CA LEU A 27 0.98 -1.45 -7.62
C LEU A 27 0.43 -0.05 -7.91
N ALA A 28 0.43 0.84 -6.90
CA ALA A 28 0.02 2.23 -7.08
C ALA A 28 0.90 2.96 -8.12
N ALA A 29 2.22 2.74 -8.08
CA ALA A 29 3.13 3.29 -9.08
C ALA A 29 2.84 2.76 -10.50
N ALA A 30 2.59 1.46 -10.62
CA ALA A 30 2.28 0.84 -11.91
C ALA A 30 0.96 1.37 -12.51
N VAL A 31 -0.05 1.59 -11.68
CA VAL A 31 -1.34 2.16 -12.11
C VAL A 31 -1.20 3.65 -12.41
N GLY A 32 -0.64 4.43 -11.49
CA GLY A 32 -0.46 5.87 -11.67
C GLY A 32 0.47 6.24 -12.81
N GLY A 33 1.45 5.38 -13.12
CA GLY A 33 2.32 5.50 -14.28
C GLY A 33 1.74 4.95 -15.59
N ASN A 34 0.49 4.51 -15.56
CA ASN A 34 -0.19 3.88 -16.71
C ASN A 34 0.52 2.62 -17.26
N TYR A 35 1.27 1.91 -16.40
CA TYR A 35 1.87 0.62 -16.73
C TYR A 35 0.89 -0.55 -16.54
N LEU A 36 -0.14 -0.37 -15.70
CA LEU A 36 -1.26 -1.28 -15.48
C LEU A 36 -2.58 -0.51 -15.60
N GLY A 37 -3.35 -0.85 -16.59
CA GLY A 37 -4.68 -0.26 -16.85
C GLY A 37 -5.82 -1.22 -16.52
N GLU A 38 -7.05 -0.74 -16.66
CA GLU A 38 -8.30 -1.48 -16.40
C GLU A 38 -8.42 -2.77 -17.25
N GLN A 39 -7.75 -2.83 -18.40
CA GLN A 39 -7.76 -4.00 -19.25
C GLN A 39 -6.92 -5.15 -18.69
N GLN A 40 -6.02 -4.85 -17.73
CA GLN A 40 -5.08 -5.81 -17.16
C GLN A 40 -5.32 -6.09 -15.67
N VAL A 41 -6.31 -5.41 -15.06
CA VAL A 41 -6.57 -5.46 -13.62
C VAL A 41 -8.05 -5.70 -13.36
N ALA A 42 -8.39 -6.79 -12.68
CA ALA A 42 -9.75 -7.04 -12.21
C ALA A 42 -10.09 -6.19 -10.98
N SER A 43 -9.21 -6.15 -10.00
CA SER A 43 -9.27 -5.26 -8.84
C SER A 43 -7.91 -5.11 -8.15
N LEU A 44 -7.79 -4.12 -7.29
CA LEU A 44 -6.63 -3.87 -6.44
C LEU A 44 -6.98 -4.10 -4.97
N GLY A 45 -6.04 -4.69 -4.22
CA GLY A 45 -6.03 -4.75 -2.76
C GLY A 45 -4.72 -4.15 -2.23
N LEU A 46 -4.79 -3.05 -1.49
CA LEU A 46 -3.63 -2.38 -0.91
C LEU A 46 -3.67 -2.51 0.61
N PHE A 47 -2.71 -3.17 1.19
CA PHE A 47 -2.62 -3.42 2.63
C PHE A 47 -1.45 -2.64 3.23
N GLY A 48 -1.71 -1.77 4.22
CA GLY A 48 -0.66 -1.00 4.88
C GLY A 48 0.26 -0.29 3.89
N SER A 49 -0.30 0.42 2.91
CA SER A 49 0.47 1.02 1.82
C SER A 49 0.22 2.52 1.74
N GLN A 50 1.27 3.30 1.66
CA GLN A 50 1.20 4.75 1.56
C GLN A 50 2.43 5.34 0.85
N VAL A 51 2.31 6.56 0.33
CA VAL A 51 3.39 7.30 -0.34
C VAL A 51 3.53 8.74 0.17
N SER A 52 2.74 9.14 1.16
CA SER A 52 2.63 10.53 1.61
C SER A 52 3.30 10.83 2.95
N ARG A 53 3.64 9.79 3.74
CA ARG A 53 4.29 9.98 5.03
C ARG A 53 5.74 10.37 4.81
N THR A 54 6.06 11.58 5.19
CA THR A 54 7.45 12.05 5.18
C THR A 54 7.98 12.10 6.60
N TYR A 55 9.07 11.39 6.86
CA TYR A 55 9.84 11.58 8.09
C TYR A 55 10.40 13.01 8.08
N TRP A 56 10.01 13.83 9.09
CA TRP A 56 10.29 15.28 9.09
C TRP A 56 11.75 15.67 8.76
N PRO A 57 12.78 15.00 9.33
CA PRO A 57 14.17 15.34 8.99
C PRO A 57 14.52 15.21 7.51
N LEU A 58 13.85 14.31 6.79
CA LEU A 58 14.07 14.09 5.35
C LEU A 58 13.46 15.19 4.47
N LYS A 59 12.61 16.06 5.03
CA LYS A 59 12.12 17.26 4.35
C LYS A 59 13.20 18.33 4.20
N VAL A 60 14.24 18.28 5.01
CA VAL A 60 15.36 19.22 4.96
C VAL A 60 16.34 18.77 3.89
N PRO A 61 16.51 19.50 2.75
CA PRO A 61 17.31 19.03 1.62
C PRO A 61 18.72 18.56 1.97
N PRO A 62 19.52 19.26 2.81
CA PRO A 62 20.84 18.78 3.21
C PRO A 62 20.79 17.41 3.91
N VAL A 63 19.79 17.17 4.77
CA VAL A 63 19.61 15.88 5.49
C VAL A 63 19.27 14.77 4.49
N ALA A 64 18.36 15.05 3.54
CA ALA A 64 18.00 14.09 2.51
C ALA A 64 19.19 13.76 1.59
N TRP A 65 19.98 14.75 1.20
CA TRP A 65 21.19 14.53 0.38
C TRP A 65 22.24 13.72 1.12
N THR A 66 22.51 14.06 2.38
CA THR A 66 23.46 13.31 3.24
C THR A 66 22.95 11.88 3.45
N GLY A 67 21.68 11.71 3.77
CA GLY A 67 21.07 10.39 3.91
C GLY A 67 21.21 9.55 2.64
N ARG A 68 20.93 10.12 1.46
CA ARG A 68 21.11 9.42 0.17
C ARG A 68 22.58 9.09 -0.10
N ALA A 69 23.51 9.98 0.22
CA ALA A 69 24.94 9.75 0.04
C ALA A 69 25.46 8.62 0.96
N LEU A 70 24.97 8.58 2.20
CA LEU A 70 25.29 7.50 3.16
C LEU A 70 24.68 6.17 2.70
N LEU A 71 23.42 6.17 2.30
CA LEU A 71 22.74 4.96 1.80
C LEU A 71 23.45 4.35 0.60
N LYS A 72 23.96 5.18 -0.31
CA LYS A 72 24.74 4.69 -1.48
C LYS A 72 26.01 3.93 -1.12
N ARG A 73 26.48 4.03 0.12
CA ARG A 73 27.65 3.29 0.63
C ARG A 73 27.27 1.96 1.30
N CYS A 74 25.96 1.72 1.47
CA CYS A 74 25.43 0.46 1.98
C CYS A 74 25.01 -0.42 0.82
N GLU A 75 25.05 -1.73 0.97
CA GLU A 75 24.51 -2.68 -0.02
C GLU A 75 23.04 -2.98 0.25
N VAL A 76 22.67 -3.02 1.52
CA VAL A 76 21.32 -3.32 1.99
C VAL A 76 20.93 -2.40 3.16
N ILE A 77 19.63 -2.29 3.38
CA ILE A 77 19.03 -1.64 4.55
C ILE A 77 18.53 -2.74 5.47
N SER A 78 19.05 -2.79 6.70
CA SER A 78 18.64 -3.81 7.66
C SER A 78 17.17 -3.60 8.07
N GLY A 79 16.31 -4.54 7.66
CA GLY A 79 14.90 -4.54 8.01
C GLY A 79 14.67 -4.68 9.51
N SER A 80 15.45 -5.54 10.17
CA SER A 80 15.37 -5.75 11.64
C SER A 80 15.74 -4.51 12.45
N ARG A 81 16.76 -3.74 12.02
CA ARG A 81 17.16 -2.49 12.70
C ARG A 81 16.15 -1.36 12.53
N LEU A 82 15.38 -1.39 11.45
CA LEU A 82 14.36 -0.36 11.17
C LEU A 82 12.94 -0.81 11.56
N GLU A 83 12.81 -1.95 12.24
CA GLU A 83 11.52 -2.55 12.63
C GLU A 83 10.55 -2.76 11.45
N ARG A 84 11.11 -3.05 10.25
CA ARG A 84 10.36 -3.26 9.02
C ARG A 84 10.13 -4.72 8.66
N GLY A 85 10.77 -5.63 9.38
CA GLY A 85 10.68 -7.07 9.19
C GLY A 85 12.03 -7.77 9.37
N PRO A 86 12.07 -9.11 9.27
CA PRO A 86 13.30 -9.89 9.45
C PRO A 86 14.26 -9.78 8.26
N GLU A 87 13.76 -9.46 7.08
CA GLU A 87 14.53 -9.43 5.85
C GLU A 87 15.15 -8.06 5.57
N ASP A 88 16.31 -8.05 4.95
CA ASP A 88 16.99 -6.83 4.54
C ASP A 88 16.41 -6.31 3.22
N GLU A 89 16.27 -4.99 3.11
CA GLU A 89 15.75 -4.33 1.91
C GLU A 89 16.90 -3.93 0.96
N PRO A 90 16.74 -4.10 -0.36
CA PRO A 90 17.69 -3.57 -1.33
C PRO A 90 17.81 -2.05 -1.22
N ILE A 91 19.04 -1.54 -1.26
CA ILE A 91 19.31 -0.11 -1.10
C ILE A 91 18.56 0.77 -2.11
N GLY A 92 18.29 0.25 -3.31
CA GLY A 92 17.53 0.95 -4.34
C GLY A 92 16.12 1.33 -3.90
N VAL A 93 15.46 0.48 -3.13
CA VAL A 93 14.12 0.74 -2.55
C VAL A 93 14.17 1.92 -1.58
N GLY A 94 15.18 1.96 -0.70
CA GLY A 94 15.36 3.05 0.23
C GLY A 94 15.67 4.39 -0.45
N ILE A 95 16.54 4.38 -1.45
CA ILE A 95 16.89 5.59 -2.23
C ILE A 95 15.66 6.12 -2.97
N GLU A 96 14.87 5.23 -3.57
CA GLU A 96 13.64 5.61 -4.28
C GLU A 96 12.59 6.16 -3.32
N SER A 97 12.39 5.50 -2.16
CA SER A 97 11.51 5.99 -1.10
C SER A 97 11.89 7.40 -0.63
N LEU A 98 13.19 7.65 -0.42
CA LEU A 98 13.68 9.00 -0.07
C LEU A 98 13.42 10.03 -1.17
N ARG A 99 13.43 9.62 -2.43
CA ARG A 99 13.12 10.49 -3.56
C ARG A 99 11.66 10.96 -3.52
N TRP A 100 10.74 10.08 -3.17
CA TRP A 100 9.30 10.42 -3.10
C TRP A 100 8.96 11.27 -1.87
N HIS A 101 9.66 11.05 -0.76
CA HIS A 101 9.35 11.66 0.54
C HIS A 101 10.08 12.98 0.82
N GLY A 102 11.01 13.40 -0.02
CA GLY A 102 11.70 14.69 0.13
C GLY A 102 10.77 15.89 -0.04
N LEU A 103 11.21 17.08 0.42
CA LEU A 103 10.45 18.33 0.32
C LEU A 103 9.99 18.63 -1.11
N PHE A 104 10.85 18.31 -2.09
CA PHE A 104 10.56 18.44 -3.52
C PHE A 104 10.29 17.06 -4.15
N GLY A 105 9.99 16.07 -3.30
CA GLY A 105 9.70 14.72 -3.73
C GLY A 105 8.37 14.65 -4.47
N ARG A 106 8.34 13.81 -5.49
CA ARG A 106 7.14 13.51 -6.26
C ARG A 106 7.03 12.01 -6.41
N PHE A 107 5.85 11.47 -6.13
CA PHE A 107 5.54 10.09 -6.48
C PHE A 107 5.32 10.01 -7.99
N GLY A 108 6.38 9.63 -8.71
CA GLY A 108 6.45 9.65 -10.16
C GLY A 108 7.88 9.42 -10.63
N ASP A 109 8.09 9.43 -11.93
CA ASP A 109 9.42 9.40 -12.55
C ASP A 109 9.69 10.69 -13.32
N LYS A 110 10.70 10.68 -14.20
CA LYS A 110 11.03 11.85 -15.03
C LYS A 110 9.98 12.15 -16.08
N GLN A 111 9.18 11.16 -16.47
CA GLN A 111 8.24 11.23 -17.59
C GLN A 111 6.81 11.45 -17.11
N SER A 112 6.44 10.92 -15.93
CA SER A 112 5.05 10.88 -15.46
C SER A 112 4.93 11.18 -13.96
N ASP A 113 3.85 11.82 -13.60
CA ASP A 113 3.40 12.03 -12.24
C ASP A 113 2.43 10.90 -11.86
N TRP A 114 2.95 9.90 -11.15
CA TRP A 114 2.15 8.73 -10.77
C TRP A 114 1.05 9.11 -9.78
N TRP A 115 1.29 10.11 -8.92
CA TRP A 115 0.28 10.60 -8.00
C TRP A 115 -0.92 11.18 -8.76
N ALA A 116 -0.66 12.06 -9.73
CA ALA A 116 -1.71 12.61 -10.58
C ALA A 116 -2.42 11.52 -11.40
N GLY A 117 -1.67 10.55 -11.93
CA GLY A 117 -2.23 9.44 -12.72
C GLY A 117 -3.17 8.52 -11.93
N LEU A 118 -3.03 8.41 -10.59
CA LEU A 118 -3.97 7.65 -9.77
C LEU A 118 -5.40 8.21 -9.84
N ALA A 119 -5.58 9.50 -10.08
CA ALA A 119 -6.89 10.10 -10.22
C ALA A 119 -7.67 9.58 -11.44
N GLU A 120 -6.97 9.03 -12.42
CA GLU A 120 -7.56 8.43 -13.63
C GLU A 120 -7.89 6.93 -13.48
N ALA A 121 -7.43 6.30 -12.40
CA ALA A 121 -7.69 4.88 -12.15
C ALA A 121 -9.16 4.61 -11.83
N ARG A 122 -9.77 3.65 -12.52
CA ARG A 122 -11.20 3.30 -12.39
C ARG A 122 -11.46 1.88 -11.92
N MET A 123 -10.41 1.02 -11.84
CA MET A 123 -10.54 -0.35 -11.35
C MET A 123 -11.01 -0.38 -9.89
N PRO A 124 -11.73 -1.44 -9.47
CA PRO A 124 -12.14 -1.60 -8.06
C PRO A 124 -10.94 -1.61 -7.12
N LEU A 125 -11.03 -0.90 -5.99
CA LEU A 125 -9.96 -0.75 -5.01
C LEU A 125 -10.44 -1.09 -3.60
N LEU A 126 -9.76 -2.02 -2.95
CA LEU A 126 -9.78 -2.23 -1.51
C LEU A 126 -8.49 -1.67 -0.92
N ALA A 127 -8.58 -0.74 0.03
CA ALA A 127 -7.45 -0.34 0.84
C ALA A 127 -7.70 -0.72 2.29
N VAL A 128 -6.73 -1.41 2.88
CA VAL A 128 -6.78 -1.91 4.26
C VAL A 128 -5.63 -1.31 5.04
N SER A 129 -5.93 -0.75 6.18
CA SER A 129 -4.95 -0.22 7.13
C SER A 129 -5.23 -0.74 8.53
N ALA A 130 -4.28 -0.66 9.43
CA ALA A 130 -4.42 -1.13 10.79
C ALA A 130 -4.14 -0.01 11.80
N ARG A 131 -4.85 -0.05 12.95
CA ARG A 131 -4.76 1.01 13.97
C ARG A 131 -3.40 1.07 14.64
N ALA A 132 -2.79 -0.09 14.90
CA ALA A 132 -1.47 -0.15 15.52
C ALA A 132 -0.31 -0.13 14.52
N ASP A 133 -0.60 0.07 13.22
CA ASP A 133 0.45 0.21 12.20
C ASP A 133 1.17 1.55 12.34
N LYS A 134 2.38 1.49 12.91
CA LYS A 134 3.26 2.66 13.06
C LYS A 134 4.11 2.92 11.81
N SER A 135 4.31 1.90 11.00
CA SER A 135 5.11 2.00 9.76
C SER A 135 4.33 2.76 8.70
N ASP A 136 3.09 2.34 8.45
CA ASP A 136 2.21 2.95 7.47
C ASP A 136 0.87 3.36 8.11
N PRO A 137 0.84 4.50 8.83
CA PRO A 137 -0.33 4.94 9.57
C PRO A 137 -1.57 5.09 8.70
N ALA A 138 -2.73 4.76 9.27
CA ALA A 138 -4.02 4.79 8.59
C ALA A 138 -4.31 6.12 7.87
N SER A 139 -3.90 7.25 8.44
CA SER A 139 -4.08 8.57 7.83
C SER A 139 -3.29 8.74 6.52
N ALA A 140 -2.10 8.13 6.43
CA ALA A 140 -1.29 8.16 5.23
C ALA A 140 -1.81 7.17 4.17
N CYS A 141 -2.22 5.97 4.59
CA CYS A 141 -2.88 4.99 3.71
C CYS A 141 -4.19 5.54 3.13
N ARG A 142 -4.98 6.27 3.94
CA ARG A 142 -6.21 6.92 3.49
C ARG A 142 -5.96 7.98 2.41
N LYS A 143 -4.89 8.77 2.53
CA LYS A 143 -4.52 9.74 1.49
C LYS A 143 -4.24 9.06 0.16
N LEU A 144 -3.53 7.93 0.16
CA LEU A 144 -3.31 7.15 -1.06
C LEU A 144 -4.63 6.64 -1.63
N PHE A 145 -5.50 6.06 -0.77
CA PHE A 145 -6.82 5.59 -1.17
C PHE A 145 -7.69 6.69 -1.79
N GLU A 146 -7.71 7.88 -1.19
CA GLU A 146 -8.50 9.02 -1.65
C GLU A 146 -8.06 9.50 -3.03
N GLN A 147 -6.77 9.38 -3.34
CA GLN A 147 -6.20 9.80 -4.62
C GLN A 147 -6.67 8.97 -5.81
N PHE A 148 -7.07 7.71 -5.59
CA PHE A 148 -7.61 6.90 -6.68
C PHE A 148 -8.98 7.40 -7.13
N GLY A 149 -9.13 7.60 -8.43
CA GLY A 149 -10.37 8.11 -9.05
C GLY A 149 -11.49 7.07 -9.18
N SER A 150 -11.27 5.83 -8.75
CA SER A 150 -12.30 4.78 -8.77
C SER A 150 -13.50 5.15 -7.90
N THR A 151 -14.70 4.96 -8.43
CA THR A 151 -15.97 5.07 -7.68
C THR A 151 -16.31 3.77 -6.96
N ARG A 152 -15.71 2.64 -7.36
CA ARG A 152 -15.83 1.32 -6.71
C ARG A 152 -14.66 1.10 -5.78
N LYS A 153 -14.62 1.84 -4.66
CA LYS A 153 -13.51 1.71 -3.69
C LYS A 153 -14.01 1.65 -2.26
N GLN A 154 -13.36 0.81 -1.46
CA GLN A 154 -13.62 0.66 -0.03
C GLN A 154 -12.35 0.80 0.78
N PHE A 155 -12.43 1.51 1.90
CA PHE A 155 -11.36 1.64 2.88
C PHE A 155 -11.75 0.91 4.15
N VAL A 156 -10.88 0.04 4.64
CA VAL A 156 -11.06 -0.71 5.88
C VAL A 156 -9.98 -0.33 6.86
N LEU A 157 -10.39 -0.04 8.08
CA LEU A 157 -9.50 0.15 9.21
C LEU A 157 -9.65 -1.05 10.16
N LEU A 158 -8.56 -1.77 10.38
CA LEU A 158 -8.51 -2.94 11.26
C LEU A 158 -8.16 -2.50 12.67
N GLY A 159 -9.12 -2.61 13.56
CA GLY A 159 -8.94 -2.29 14.97
C GLY A 159 -10.11 -2.75 15.82
N SER A 160 -9.89 -2.90 17.11
CA SER A 160 -10.92 -3.32 18.07
C SER A 160 -12.12 -2.37 18.10
N GLN A 161 -11.87 -1.09 17.90
CA GLN A 161 -12.92 -0.06 17.81
C GLN A 161 -13.70 -0.11 16.48
N ASP A 162 -13.20 -0.86 15.48
CA ASP A 162 -13.82 -0.98 14.17
C ASP A 162 -14.50 -2.34 13.97
N GLY A 163 -14.68 -3.10 15.08
CA GLY A 163 -15.37 -4.40 15.09
C GLY A 163 -14.47 -5.61 14.79
N TYR A 164 -13.16 -5.45 14.88
CA TYR A 164 -12.19 -6.54 14.78
C TYR A 164 -11.68 -6.99 16.15
N SER A 165 -11.10 -8.17 16.25
CA SER A 165 -10.70 -8.77 17.53
C SER A 165 -9.50 -8.07 18.18
N SER A 166 -8.71 -7.30 17.42
CA SER A 166 -7.53 -6.59 17.94
C SER A 166 -7.15 -5.38 17.09
N ASP A 167 -6.31 -4.52 17.66
CA ASP A 167 -5.62 -3.48 16.90
C ASP A 167 -4.41 -4.13 16.23
N TYR A 168 -4.54 -4.37 14.92
CA TYR A 168 -3.48 -4.99 14.14
C TYR A 168 -2.30 -4.05 13.92
N GLY A 169 -1.09 -4.59 13.90
CA GLY A 169 0.12 -3.94 13.42
C GLY A 169 0.35 -4.14 11.93
N HIS A 170 1.51 -3.68 11.45
CA HIS A 170 1.85 -3.67 10.01
C HIS A 170 1.85 -5.06 9.38
N VAL A 171 2.51 -6.02 10.00
CA VAL A 171 2.64 -7.40 9.49
C VAL A 171 1.50 -8.28 10.00
N GLU A 172 1.09 -8.08 11.24
CA GLU A 172 0.05 -8.86 11.92
C GLU A 172 -1.29 -8.83 11.16
N MET A 173 -1.58 -7.75 10.46
CA MET A 173 -2.81 -7.66 9.64
C MET A 173 -2.91 -8.73 8.55
N LEU A 174 -1.81 -9.42 8.24
CA LEU A 174 -1.78 -10.50 7.26
C LEU A 174 -1.43 -11.86 7.84
N VAL A 175 -0.49 -11.92 8.81
CA VAL A 175 0.10 -13.21 9.22
C VAL A 175 -0.38 -13.70 10.59
N SER A 176 -1.11 -12.89 11.35
CA SER A 176 -1.61 -13.33 12.66
C SER A 176 -2.73 -14.36 12.54
N LYS A 177 -2.92 -15.16 13.60
CA LYS A 177 -4.06 -16.09 13.67
C LYS A 177 -5.40 -15.38 13.57
N ALA A 178 -5.52 -14.18 14.17
CA ALA A 178 -6.70 -13.36 14.07
C ALA A 178 -6.93 -12.88 12.61
N ALA A 179 -5.88 -12.49 11.89
CA ALA A 179 -5.99 -12.10 10.49
C ALA A 179 -6.50 -13.25 9.61
N MET A 180 -6.09 -14.51 9.89
CA MET A 180 -6.61 -15.68 9.17
C MET A 180 -8.12 -15.86 9.34
N GLN A 181 -8.67 -15.43 10.46
CA GLN A 181 -10.09 -15.59 10.78
C GLN A 181 -10.95 -14.41 10.31
N GLU A 182 -10.39 -13.22 10.21
CA GLU A 182 -11.13 -11.99 9.93
C GLU A 182 -10.72 -11.33 8.60
N VAL A 183 -9.42 -11.16 8.39
CA VAL A 183 -8.89 -10.40 7.24
C VAL A 183 -8.86 -11.25 5.96
N TRP A 184 -8.46 -12.51 6.06
CA TRP A 184 -8.44 -13.39 4.89
C TRP A 184 -9.83 -13.67 4.31
N PRO A 185 -10.87 -13.96 5.12
CA PRO A 185 -12.23 -14.07 4.60
C PRO A 185 -12.74 -12.77 3.96
N MET A 186 -12.43 -11.63 4.56
CA MET A 186 -12.75 -10.31 3.98
C MET A 186 -12.09 -10.13 2.60
N LEU A 187 -10.80 -10.44 2.49
CA LEU A 187 -10.10 -10.38 1.21
C LEU A 187 -10.70 -11.36 0.20
N ALA A 188 -11.01 -12.59 0.61
CA ALA A 188 -11.65 -13.58 -0.26
C ALA A 188 -13.03 -13.10 -0.77
N GLN A 189 -13.81 -12.43 0.08
CA GLN A 189 -15.06 -11.79 -0.31
C GLN A 189 -14.82 -10.68 -1.34
N TRP A 190 -13.82 -9.81 -1.10
CA TRP A 190 -13.43 -8.77 -2.05
C TRP A 190 -13.03 -9.34 -3.41
N LEU A 191 -12.19 -10.36 -3.44
CA LEU A 191 -11.73 -10.97 -4.69
C LEU A 191 -12.89 -11.56 -5.51
N ARG A 192 -13.94 -12.04 -4.84
CA ARG A 192 -15.13 -12.61 -5.51
C ARG A 192 -16.12 -11.54 -6.01
N TYR A 193 -16.37 -10.51 -5.18
CA TYR A 193 -17.52 -9.62 -5.39
C TYR A 193 -17.14 -8.15 -5.60
N GLN A 194 -15.85 -7.78 -5.38
CA GLN A 194 -15.34 -6.40 -5.31
C GLN A 194 -16.18 -5.51 -4.38
N GLN A 195 -16.72 -6.13 -3.35
CA GLN A 195 -17.47 -5.50 -2.27
C GLN A 195 -17.32 -6.33 -1.00
N ILE A 196 -17.20 -5.65 0.14
CA ILE A 196 -17.15 -6.29 1.46
C ILE A 196 -18.24 -5.71 2.35
N ALA A 197 -18.81 -6.56 3.21
CA ALA A 197 -19.61 -6.12 4.35
C ALA A 197 -18.65 -5.74 5.48
N LEU A 198 -18.72 -4.51 5.96
CA LEU A 198 -17.97 -4.10 7.15
C LEU A 198 -18.63 -4.72 8.39
N PRO A 199 -17.84 -5.05 9.44
CA PRO A 199 -18.40 -5.47 10.72
C PRO A 199 -19.44 -4.45 11.21
N ARG A 200 -20.57 -4.94 11.69
CA ARG A 200 -21.53 -4.06 12.37
C ARG A 200 -20.90 -3.61 13.69
N MET A 201 -20.69 -2.35 13.86
CA MET A 201 -20.43 -1.80 15.18
C MET A 201 -21.73 -1.94 15.97
N ASP A 202 -21.83 -2.96 16.82
CA ASP A 202 -22.86 -2.99 17.84
C ASP A 202 -22.61 -1.78 18.73
N ARG A 203 -23.43 -0.75 18.56
CA ARG A 203 -23.47 0.36 19.51
C ARG A 203 -23.89 -0.29 20.82
N GLN A 204 -22.94 -0.43 21.76
CA GLN A 204 -23.33 -0.73 23.13
C GLN A 204 -24.35 0.34 23.56
N PRO A 205 -25.52 -0.05 24.02
CA PRO A 205 -26.44 0.93 24.58
C PRO A 205 -25.75 1.62 25.77
N VAL A 206 -25.79 2.95 25.77
CA VAL A 206 -25.32 3.82 26.84
C VAL A 206 -26.17 3.57 28.07
#